data_93928434338e2a27a706ff8499a6137b
#
_entry.id   93928434338e2a27a706ff8499a6137b
#
_cell.length_a   1.000
_cell.length_b   1.000
_cell.length_c   1.000
_cell.angle_alpha   90.00
_cell.angle_beta   90.00
_cell.angle_gamma   90.00
#
_symmetry.space_group_name_H-M   'P 1'
#
loop_
_entity.id
_entity.type
_entity.pdbx_description
1 polymer ?
#
loop_
_entity_poly.entity_id
_entity_poly.type
_entity_poly.pdbx_seq_one_letter_code
_entity_poly.pdbx_strand_id
1 'polypeptide(L)'
;MRTSRRIELKRYKHPILLPNSDNWWESKAVFNPGAIYDDGKFFLLYRAVGEYENYISRFGLAISEDGFNFKRVSKVPVFEGKEWYDRGGCEDARIVKMEGKFYITYASLPRS
;
A
#
# COMPACT_ATOMS: atom_id res chain seq x y z
N MET A 1 -41.03 4.01 -9.12
CA MET A 1 -40.58 2.69 -8.69
C MET A 1 -39.10 2.73 -8.36
N ARG A 2 -38.73 2.29 -7.17
CA ARG A 2 -37.31 2.20 -6.79
C ARG A 2 -36.73 0.87 -7.25
N THR A 3 -35.58 0.95 -7.91
CA THR A 3 -34.73 -0.20 -8.12
C THR A 3 -33.71 -0.28 -7.00
N SER A 4 -33.75 -1.36 -6.25
CA SER A 4 -32.71 -1.60 -5.24
C SER A 4 -31.45 -2.11 -5.93
N ARG A 5 -30.30 -1.50 -5.60
CA ARG A 5 -28.99 -1.97 -6.06
C ARG A 5 -28.34 -2.74 -4.94
N ARG A 6 -27.85 -3.92 -5.26
CA ARG A 6 -27.03 -4.70 -4.34
C ARG A 6 -25.57 -4.52 -4.70
N ILE A 7 -24.77 -4.27 -3.67
CA ILE A 7 -23.32 -4.33 -3.82
C ILE A 7 -22.91 -5.75 -3.49
N GLU A 8 -22.30 -6.41 -4.44
CA GLU A 8 -21.81 -7.76 -4.26
C GLU A 8 -20.29 -7.71 -4.12
N LEU A 9 -19.77 -8.25 -3.03
CA LEU A 9 -18.34 -8.35 -2.78
C LEU A 9 -17.90 -9.79 -2.99
N LYS A 10 -16.93 -9.97 -3.88
CA LYS A 10 -16.31 -11.28 -4.11
C LYS A 10 -14.88 -11.23 -3.62
N ARG A 11 -14.51 -12.21 -2.81
CA ARG A 11 -13.14 -12.31 -2.31
C ARG A 11 -12.31 -13.17 -3.25
N TYR A 12 -11.19 -12.63 -3.71
CA TYR A 12 -10.22 -13.41 -4.47
C TYR A 12 -9.57 -14.45 -3.56
N LYS A 13 -9.33 -15.66 -4.07
CA LYS A 13 -8.88 -16.80 -3.26
C LYS A 13 -7.40 -16.72 -2.87
N HIS A 14 -6.60 -15.98 -3.62
CA HIS A 14 -5.16 -15.95 -3.45
C HIS A 14 -4.68 -14.58 -3.03
N PRO A 15 -3.58 -14.50 -2.27
CA PRO A 15 -2.93 -13.21 -2.03
C PRO A 15 -2.49 -12.60 -3.37
N ILE A 16 -2.65 -11.30 -3.51
CA ILE A 16 -2.21 -10.58 -4.72
C ILE A 16 -0.81 -10.02 -4.58
N LEU A 17 -0.25 -10.04 -3.39
CA LEU A 17 1.12 -9.62 -3.10
C LEU A 17 1.60 -10.38 -1.86
N LEU A 18 2.81 -10.89 -1.93
CA LEU A 18 3.45 -11.62 -0.83
C LEU A 18 4.70 -10.88 -0.37
N PRO A 19 5.14 -11.06 0.89
CA PRO A 19 6.44 -10.56 1.31
C PRO A 19 7.55 -11.04 0.37
N ASN A 20 8.56 -10.21 0.20
CA ASN A 20 9.72 -10.56 -0.63
C ASN A 20 10.97 -10.53 0.23
N SER A 21 11.56 -11.72 0.47
CA SER A 21 12.74 -11.87 1.30
C SER A 21 14.00 -11.21 0.71
N ASP A 22 14.01 -10.92 -0.58
CA ASP A 22 15.12 -10.24 -1.22
C ASP A 22 15.18 -8.74 -0.88
N ASN A 23 14.08 -8.20 -0.39
CA ASN A 23 13.99 -6.80 0.02
C ASN A 23 13.83 -6.74 1.53
N TRP A 24 14.90 -6.36 2.25
CA TRP A 24 14.91 -6.39 3.72
C TRP A 24 13.73 -5.66 4.38
N TRP A 25 13.30 -4.56 3.78
CA TRP A 25 12.24 -3.70 4.33
C TRP A 25 10.83 -4.29 4.21
N GLU A 26 10.65 -5.30 3.38
CA GLU A 26 9.35 -5.96 3.16
C GLU A 26 9.42 -7.48 3.33
N SER A 27 10.46 -7.96 3.98
CA SER A 27 10.71 -9.40 4.08
C SER A 27 9.76 -10.13 5.02
N LYS A 28 9.14 -9.42 5.97
CA LYS A 28 8.29 -10.05 6.99
C LYS A 28 6.80 -9.93 6.69
N ALA A 29 6.35 -8.76 6.24
CA ALA A 29 4.92 -8.56 6.01
C ALA A 29 4.68 -7.46 4.98
N VAL A 30 3.63 -7.65 4.18
CA VAL A 30 3.05 -6.63 3.31
C VAL A 30 1.54 -6.68 3.51
N PHE A 31 0.92 -5.52 3.73
CA PHE A 31 -0.49 -5.47 4.12
C PHE A 31 -1.04 -4.04 4.07
N ASN A 32 -2.34 -3.90 4.34
CA ASN A 32 -3.04 -2.62 4.51
C ASN A 32 -2.72 -1.58 3.43
N PRO A 33 -2.94 -1.90 2.14
CA PRO A 33 -2.60 -0.98 1.07
C PRO A 33 -3.63 0.13 0.90
N GLY A 34 -3.16 1.30 0.45
CA GLY A 34 -3.99 2.23 -0.27
C GLY A 34 -4.07 1.78 -1.72
N ALA A 35 -5.25 1.84 -2.33
CA ALA A 35 -5.45 1.37 -3.68
C ALA A 35 -6.16 2.42 -4.52
N ILE A 36 -5.78 2.54 -5.78
CA ILE A 36 -6.47 3.41 -6.73
C ILE A 36 -6.36 2.81 -8.13
N TYR A 37 -7.43 2.99 -8.91
CA TYR A 37 -7.45 2.67 -10.33
C TYR A 37 -7.34 3.98 -11.11
N ASP A 38 -6.36 4.09 -11.97
CA ASP A 38 -6.15 5.28 -12.78
C ASP A 38 -5.46 4.93 -14.08
N ASP A 39 -5.95 5.53 -15.18
CA ASP A 39 -5.35 5.38 -16.51
C ASP A 39 -5.10 3.91 -16.89
N GLY A 40 -6.10 3.07 -16.65
CA GLY A 40 -6.06 1.66 -17.03
C GLY A 40 -5.22 0.76 -16.13
N LYS A 41 -4.77 1.27 -14.99
CA LYS A 41 -3.90 0.51 -14.08
C LYS A 41 -4.39 0.60 -12.65
N PHE A 42 -4.13 -0.47 -11.91
CA PHE A 42 -4.35 -0.53 -10.46
C PHE A 42 -3.04 -0.26 -9.75
N PHE A 43 -3.07 0.61 -8.76
CA PHE A 43 -1.92 0.96 -7.94
C PHE A 43 -2.18 0.55 -6.50
N LEU A 44 -1.24 -0.16 -5.91
CA LEU A 44 -1.26 -0.48 -4.48
C LEU A 44 -0.08 0.18 -3.81
N LEU A 45 -0.36 1.11 -2.90
CA LEU A 45 0.64 1.68 -2.01
C LEU A 45 0.56 0.88 -0.71
N TYR A 46 1.37 -0.15 -0.60
CA TYR A 46 1.25 -1.12 0.48
C TYR A 46 2.20 -0.82 1.64
N ARG A 47 1.73 -1.17 2.82
CA ARG A 47 2.52 -1.12 4.03
C ARG A 47 3.45 -2.33 4.08
N ALA A 48 4.69 -2.13 4.47
CA ALA A 48 5.69 -3.19 4.49
C ALA A 48 6.50 -3.13 5.76
N VAL A 49 6.85 -4.32 6.28
CA VAL A 49 7.66 -4.47 7.50
C VAL A 49 8.76 -5.49 7.24
N GLY A 50 9.98 -5.13 7.58
CA GLY A 50 11.15 -5.99 7.41
C GLY A 50 11.65 -6.64 8.69
N GLU A 51 11.16 -6.20 9.85
CA GLU A 51 11.52 -6.77 11.16
C GLU A 51 10.41 -6.47 12.17
N TYR A 52 10.30 -7.33 13.18
CA TYR A 52 9.24 -7.20 14.17
C TYR A 52 9.67 -6.50 15.47
N GLU A 53 10.96 -6.32 15.67
CA GLU A 53 11.48 -5.72 16.90
C GLU A 53 11.04 -4.27 17.05
N ASN A 54 11.30 -3.43 16.07
CA ASN A 54 10.88 -2.03 16.06
C ASN A 54 9.60 -1.80 15.27
N TYR A 55 9.24 -2.74 14.42
CA TYR A 55 8.03 -2.75 13.61
C TYR A 55 7.85 -1.49 12.78
N ILE A 56 8.95 -1.01 12.20
CA ILE A 56 8.92 0.21 11.38
C ILE A 56 8.32 -0.10 10.03
N SER A 57 7.23 0.57 9.70
CA SER A 57 6.53 0.40 8.44
C SER A 57 6.99 1.42 7.40
N ARG A 58 7.10 0.96 6.17
CA ARG A 58 7.43 1.76 5.00
C ARG A 58 6.44 1.47 3.90
N PHE A 59 6.41 2.29 2.86
CA PHE A 59 5.52 2.05 1.74
C PHE A 59 6.28 1.53 0.52
N GLY A 60 5.73 0.46 -0.05
CA GLY A 60 6.09 -0.01 -1.37
C GLY A 60 4.95 0.28 -2.34
N LEU A 61 5.26 0.25 -3.63
CA LEU A 61 4.27 0.45 -4.68
C LEU A 61 4.29 -0.74 -5.63
N ALA A 62 3.11 -1.24 -5.95
CA ALA A 62 2.93 -2.30 -6.94
C ALA A 62 1.83 -1.88 -7.92
N ILE A 63 1.98 -2.28 -9.17
CA ILE A 63 1.09 -1.90 -10.27
C ILE A 63 0.58 -3.16 -10.96
N SER A 64 -0.70 -3.11 -11.38
CA SER A 64 -1.34 -4.19 -12.12
C SER A 64 -2.25 -3.64 -13.21
N GLU A 65 -2.33 -4.36 -14.33
CA GLU A 65 -3.28 -4.05 -15.40
C GLU A 65 -4.62 -4.75 -15.21
N ASP A 66 -4.65 -5.86 -14.46
CA ASP A 66 -5.84 -6.69 -14.30
C ASP A 66 -6.41 -6.70 -12.87
N GLY A 67 -5.73 -6.11 -11.90
CA GLY A 67 -6.14 -6.09 -10.51
C GLY A 67 -5.80 -7.34 -9.73
N PHE A 68 -5.17 -8.33 -10.35
CA PHE A 68 -4.81 -9.60 -9.74
C PHE A 68 -3.30 -9.85 -9.76
N ASN A 69 -2.65 -9.51 -10.86
CA ASN A 69 -1.22 -9.73 -11.03
C ASN A 69 -0.49 -8.41 -10.85
N PHE A 70 0.16 -8.26 -9.71
CA PHE A 70 0.85 -7.03 -9.31
C PHE A 70 2.36 -7.20 -9.44
N LYS A 71 3.01 -6.14 -9.93
CA LYS A 71 4.45 -6.06 -10.02
C LYS A 71 4.96 -4.92 -9.18
N ARG A 72 5.96 -5.18 -8.35
CA ARG A 72 6.65 -4.14 -7.58
C ARG A 72 7.39 -3.20 -8.52
N VAL A 73 7.31 -1.90 -8.26
CA VAL A 73 7.99 -0.91 -9.09
C VAL A 73 9.42 -0.63 -8.62
N SER A 74 9.78 -1.05 -7.42
CA SER A 74 11.09 -0.71 -6.84
C SER A 74 11.55 -1.78 -5.85
N LYS A 75 12.86 -1.94 -5.74
CA LYS A 75 13.50 -2.78 -4.73
C LYS A 75 13.69 -2.05 -3.40
N VAL A 76 13.49 -0.74 -3.40
CA VAL A 76 13.57 0.10 -2.21
C VAL A 76 12.19 0.69 -1.93
N PRO A 77 11.92 1.11 -0.67
CA PRO A 77 10.64 1.75 -0.38
C PRO A 77 10.43 2.98 -1.25
N VAL A 78 9.19 3.21 -1.69
CA VAL A 78 8.86 4.44 -2.43
C VAL A 78 8.66 5.60 -1.47
N PHE A 79 8.39 5.30 -0.20
CA PHE A 79 8.29 6.30 0.86
C PHE A 79 8.64 5.68 2.20
N GLU A 80 9.42 6.41 2.99
CA GLU A 80 9.69 6.07 4.38
C GLU A 80 9.78 7.36 5.21
N GLY A 81 9.40 7.26 6.47
CA GLY A 81 9.42 8.40 7.38
C GLY A 81 10.85 8.79 7.75
N LYS A 82 11.18 10.07 7.63
CA LYS A 82 12.50 10.62 7.98
C LYS A 82 12.40 11.75 8.97
N GLU A 83 11.19 12.27 9.17
CA GLU A 83 10.93 13.39 10.04
C GLU A 83 10.65 12.90 11.47
N TRP A 84 10.71 13.81 12.44
CA TRP A 84 10.47 13.43 13.84
C TRP A 84 9.09 12.79 14.04
N TYR A 85 8.11 13.17 13.23
CA TYR A 85 6.74 12.70 13.37
C TYR A 85 6.46 11.37 12.66
N ASP A 86 7.33 10.90 11.78
CA ASP A 86 7.09 9.67 11.01
C ASP A 86 8.28 8.70 10.93
N ARG A 87 9.39 9.01 11.61
CA ARG A 87 10.54 8.10 11.58
C ARG A 87 10.30 6.78 12.31
N GLY A 88 9.23 6.70 13.10
CA GLY A 88 8.79 5.45 13.72
C GLY A 88 7.93 4.59 12.80
N GLY A 89 7.57 5.09 11.64
CA GLY A 89 6.82 4.37 10.63
C GLY A 89 5.75 5.20 9.97
N CYS A 90 5.35 4.75 8.78
CA CYS A 90 4.21 5.29 8.05
C CYS A 90 3.29 4.13 7.69
N GLU A 91 1.98 4.32 7.86
CA GLU A 91 1.01 3.25 7.69
C GLU A 91 -0.36 3.76 7.26
N ASP A 92 -1.21 2.83 6.82
CA ASP A 92 -2.62 3.10 6.48
C ASP A 92 -2.78 4.18 5.41
N ALA A 93 -2.06 4.03 4.30
CA ALA A 93 -2.16 4.96 3.19
C ALA A 93 -3.55 4.99 2.58
N ARG A 94 -4.02 6.17 2.23
CA ARG A 94 -5.22 6.39 1.43
C ARG A 94 -4.86 7.29 0.26
N ILE A 95 -5.36 6.96 -0.93
CA ILE A 95 -5.01 7.66 -2.15
C ILE A 95 -6.28 8.23 -2.78
N VAL A 96 -6.26 9.50 -3.11
CA VAL A 96 -7.34 10.18 -3.83
C VAL A 96 -6.73 11.00 -4.98
N LYS A 97 -7.36 10.97 -6.14
CA LYS A 97 -6.96 11.82 -7.25
C LYS A 97 -7.91 13.02 -7.34
N MET A 98 -7.35 14.22 -7.33
CA MET A 98 -8.09 15.48 -7.47
C MET A 98 -7.31 16.41 -8.38
N GLU A 99 -8.00 16.98 -9.39
CA GLU A 99 -7.41 17.98 -10.29
C GLU A 99 -6.06 17.54 -10.90
N GLY A 100 -5.99 16.26 -11.31
CA GLY A 100 -4.80 15.71 -11.94
C GLY A 100 -3.65 15.37 -10.99
N LYS A 101 -3.85 15.50 -9.67
CA LYS A 101 -2.83 15.19 -8.67
C LYS A 101 -3.30 14.08 -7.74
N PHE A 102 -2.36 13.29 -7.28
CA PHE A 102 -2.62 12.25 -6.29
C PHE A 102 -2.33 12.81 -4.90
N TYR A 103 -3.31 12.69 -4.02
CA TYR A 103 -3.17 13.08 -2.61
C TYR A 103 -3.16 11.82 -1.78
N ILE A 104 -2.15 11.70 -0.93
CA ILE A 104 -1.98 10.52 -0.08
C ILE A 104 -1.99 10.98 1.36
N THR A 105 -2.89 10.38 2.16
CA THR A 105 -2.88 10.54 3.61
C THR A 105 -2.34 9.28 4.23
N TYR A 106 -1.67 9.40 5.35
CA TYR A 106 -1.14 8.26 6.07
C TYR A 106 -1.06 8.54 7.56
N ALA A 107 -1.02 7.48 8.35
CA ALA A 107 -0.76 7.58 9.78
C ALA A 107 0.76 7.58 10.00
N SER A 108 1.23 8.53 10.79
CA SER A 108 2.65 8.67 11.09
C SER A 108 2.92 8.31 12.55
N LEU A 109 4.05 7.65 12.79
CA LEU A 109 4.49 7.28 14.12
C LEU A 109 5.81 7.96 14.44
N PRO A 110 5.86 8.76 15.51
CA PRO A 110 7.13 9.33 15.94
C PRO A 110 8.00 8.28 16.61
N ARG A 111 9.30 8.52 16.62
CA ARG A 111 10.25 7.69 17.33
C ARG A 111 11.23 8.59 18.08
N SER A 112 11.32 8.39 19.36
CA SER A 112 12.27 9.09 20.23
C SER A 112 13.69 8.57 20.07
#